data_66788a0e8ce3d474a176f807124c2a3f
#
_entry.id   66788a0e8ce3d474a176f807124c2a3f
#
_cell.length_a   1.000
_cell.length_b   1.000
_cell.length_c   1.000
_cell.angle_alpha   90.00
_cell.angle_beta   90.00
_cell.angle_gamma   90.00
#
_symmetry.space_group_name_H-M   'P 1'
#
loop_
_entity.id
_entity.type
_entity.pdbx_description
1 polymer ?
#
loop_
_entity_poly.entity_id
_entity_poly.type
_entity_poly.pdbx_seq_one_letter_code
_entity_poly.pdbx_strand_id
1 'polypeptide(L)'
;MSRLCVGKAPPTMSIITDPLFYALAVPAVVVLGLSKGGFSGVGQMALPIMALALPPLEAAAIMLPIMIVQDLAALWVYRKDWNGRILAIMIPGSLIGVCAAWALAAHVSDAAVRVFIAVFTLAFVTYNWIGPARVAREAGSASVPGGVFWGALSGFTSTICQAGAPPYQMYVLSQHLAKMTFVGTTAIFFATVNWLKLVP
;
A
#
# COMPACT_ATOMS: atom_id res chain seq x y z
N MET A 1 10.85 26.85 -40.02
CA MET A 1 9.64 26.53 -39.17
C MET A 1 10.16 25.80 -37.94
N SER A 2 10.46 26.57 -36.93
CA SER A 2 11.08 26.12 -35.67
C SER A 2 10.00 25.62 -34.72
N ARG A 3 10.03 24.32 -34.36
CA ARG A 3 9.32 23.82 -33.20
C ARG A 3 10.26 23.98 -31.99
N LEU A 4 9.91 24.96 -31.18
CA LEU A 4 10.50 25.24 -29.88
C LEU A 4 10.46 23.95 -29.03
N CYS A 5 11.65 23.45 -28.69
CA CYS A 5 11.82 22.55 -27.54
C CYS A 5 11.40 23.31 -26.29
N VAL A 6 10.21 23.06 -25.81
CA VAL A 6 9.82 23.45 -24.45
C VAL A 6 10.65 22.59 -23.50
N GLY A 7 11.74 23.14 -23.05
CA GLY A 7 12.56 22.56 -22.00
C GLY A 7 11.68 22.35 -20.77
N LYS A 8 11.56 21.10 -20.35
CA LYS A 8 10.94 20.72 -19.09
C LYS A 8 11.79 21.35 -17.99
N ALA A 9 11.31 22.46 -17.43
CA ALA A 9 11.97 23.10 -16.29
C ALA A 9 12.14 22.06 -15.18
N PRO A 10 13.27 22.09 -14.44
CA PRO A 10 13.44 21.20 -13.30
C PRO A 10 12.28 21.42 -12.33
N PRO A 11 11.82 20.39 -11.61
CA PRO A 11 10.74 20.54 -10.65
C PRO A 11 11.18 21.51 -9.57
N THR A 12 10.73 22.77 -9.69
CA THR A 12 10.83 23.70 -8.58
C THR A 12 9.98 23.13 -7.45
N MET A 13 10.57 22.95 -6.26
CA MET A 13 9.83 22.67 -5.03
C MET A 13 8.91 23.86 -4.76
N SER A 14 7.79 23.94 -5.47
CA SER A 14 6.73 24.88 -5.16
C SER A 14 5.90 24.32 -4.03
N ILE A 15 5.80 25.07 -2.94
CA ILE A 15 4.85 24.76 -1.86
C ILE A 15 3.46 24.73 -2.51
N ILE A 16 2.76 23.60 -2.37
CA ILE A 16 1.38 23.49 -2.85
C ILE A 16 0.53 24.43 -2.00
N THR A 17 0.01 25.50 -2.59
CA THR A 17 -0.80 26.53 -1.90
C THR A 17 -2.30 26.32 -2.10
N ASP A 18 -2.68 25.29 -2.84
CA ASP A 18 -4.09 24.98 -3.12
C ASP A 18 -4.81 24.51 -1.84
N PRO A 19 -5.83 25.24 -1.37
CA PRO A 19 -6.60 24.87 -0.19
C PRO A 19 -7.34 23.52 -0.36
N LEU A 20 -7.72 23.15 -1.60
CA LEU A 20 -8.32 21.85 -1.89
C LEU A 20 -7.38 20.71 -1.59
N PHE A 21 -6.08 20.89 -1.90
CA PHE A 21 -5.07 19.89 -1.57
C PHE A 21 -5.06 19.60 -0.07
N TYR A 22 -5.01 20.63 0.78
CA TYR A 22 -4.97 20.44 2.24
C TYR A 22 -6.28 19.87 2.78
N ALA A 23 -7.43 20.26 2.23
CA ALA A 23 -8.74 19.73 2.59
C ALA A 23 -8.85 18.21 2.33
N LEU A 24 -8.10 17.68 1.37
CA LEU A 24 -8.04 16.25 1.05
C LEU A 24 -6.87 15.54 1.74
N ALA A 25 -5.73 16.21 1.89
CA ALA A 25 -4.54 15.63 2.51
C ALA A 25 -4.74 15.33 4.00
N VAL A 26 -5.38 16.25 4.74
CA VAL A 26 -5.61 16.05 6.19
C VAL A 26 -6.47 14.81 6.47
N PRO A 27 -7.65 14.62 5.86
CA PRO A 27 -8.41 13.38 6.02
C PRO A 27 -7.63 12.13 5.57
N ALA A 28 -6.89 12.21 4.47
CA ALA A 28 -6.10 11.08 3.98
C ALA A 28 -5.03 10.64 5.01
N VAL A 29 -4.31 11.58 5.61
CA VAL A 29 -3.31 11.29 6.66
C VAL A 29 -3.95 10.72 7.93
N VAL A 30 -5.10 11.25 8.33
CA VAL A 30 -5.87 10.73 9.49
C VAL A 30 -6.29 9.29 9.24
N VAL A 31 -6.84 9.00 8.06
CA VAL A 31 -7.25 7.65 7.65
C VAL A 31 -6.07 6.68 7.63
N LEU A 32 -4.90 7.12 7.15
CA LEU A 32 -3.67 6.32 7.22
C LEU A 32 -3.25 6.02 8.66
N GLY A 33 -3.29 7.02 9.54
CA GLY A 33 -2.95 6.85 10.95
C GLY A 33 -3.89 5.87 11.66
N LEU A 34 -5.20 5.97 11.42
CA LEU A 34 -6.20 5.05 11.96
C LEU A 34 -5.94 3.60 11.51
N SER A 35 -5.53 3.40 10.27
CA SER A 35 -5.18 2.09 9.73
C SER A 35 -4.03 1.42 10.48
N LYS A 36 -3.04 2.18 10.94
CA LYS A 36 -1.93 1.68 11.76
C LYS A 36 -2.34 1.32 13.19
N GLY A 37 -3.41 1.93 13.70
CA GLY A 37 -4.02 1.62 14.99
C GLY A 37 -4.86 0.33 15.01
N GLY A 38 -4.92 -0.43 13.91
CA GLY A 38 -5.65 -1.71 13.83
C GLY A 38 -6.95 -1.66 13.03
N PHE A 39 -7.35 -0.51 12.50
CA PHE A 39 -8.49 -0.39 11.58
C PHE A 39 -8.06 -0.84 10.16
N SER A 40 -7.84 -2.14 10.00
CA SER A 40 -7.38 -2.72 8.75
C SER A 40 -8.33 -2.38 7.59
N GLY A 41 -7.76 -1.89 6.47
CA GLY A 41 -8.53 -1.58 5.27
C GLY A 41 -8.92 -0.12 5.12
N VAL A 42 -9.11 0.64 6.21
CA VAL A 42 -9.48 2.07 6.14
C VAL A 42 -8.39 2.90 5.45
N GLY A 43 -7.12 2.59 5.69
CA GLY A 43 -5.98 3.29 5.08
C GLY A 43 -5.94 3.27 3.55
N GLN A 44 -6.63 2.32 2.92
CA GLN A 44 -6.71 2.23 1.45
C GLN A 44 -7.52 3.36 0.82
N MET A 45 -8.36 4.05 1.59
CA MET A 45 -9.11 5.21 1.13
C MET A 45 -8.21 6.44 0.95
N ALA A 46 -7.05 6.47 1.57
CA ALA A 46 -6.19 7.65 1.58
C ALA A 46 -5.69 8.04 0.17
N LEU A 47 -5.23 7.07 -0.63
CA LEU A 47 -4.80 7.38 -2.00
C LEU A 47 -5.94 7.79 -2.92
N PRO A 48 -7.11 7.11 -2.97
CA PRO A 48 -8.28 7.62 -3.70
C PRO A 48 -8.66 9.05 -3.33
N ILE A 49 -8.64 9.41 -2.04
CA ILE A 49 -8.93 10.78 -1.58
C ILE A 49 -7.90 11.76 -2.17
N MET A 50 -6.61 11.46 -2.08
CA MET A 50 -5.56 12.32 -2.64
C MET A 50 -5.59 12.39 -4.17
N ALA A 51 -6.01 11.31 -4.84
CA ALA A 51 -6.10 11.24 -6.29
C ALA A 51 -7.22 12.11 -6.88
N LEU A 52 -8.07 12.72 -6.06
CA LEU A 52 -9.04 13.74 -6.48
C LEU A 52 -8.36 15.10 -6.77
N ALA A 53 -7.22 15.38 -6.10
CA ALA A 53 -6.49 16.63 -6.27
C ALA A 53 -5.22 16.50 -7.10
N LEU A 54 -4.60 15.32 -7.14
CA LEU A 54 -3.30 15.08 -7.74
C LEU A 54 -3.30 13.84 -8.65
N PRO A 55 -2.33 13.74 -9.59
CA PRO A 55 -2.06 12.48 -10.28
C PRO A 55 -1.75 11.35 -9.27
N PRO A 56 -2.24 10.12 -9.47
CA PRO A 56 -2.13 9.04 -8.49
C PRO A 56 -0.70 8.71 -8.07
N LEU A 57 0.25 8.73 -9.00
CA LEU A 57 1.66 8.45 -8.71
C LEU A 57 2.30 9.56 -7.87
N GLU A 58 1.97 10.82 -8.14
CA GLU A 58 2.42 11.97 -7.35
C GLU A 58 1.82 11.93 -5.94
N ALA A 59 0.53 11.64 -5.82
CA ALA A 59 -0.13 11.43 -4.53
C ALA A 59 0.54 10.30 -3.74
N ALA A 60 0.87 9.18 -4.37
CA ALA A 60 1.57 8.07 -3.73
C ALA A 60 2.98 8.47 -3.26
N ALA A 61 3.71 9.26 -4.04
CA ALA A 61 5.04 9.76 -3.68
C ALA A 61 4.99 10.71 -2.46
N ILE A 62 4.01 11.61 -2.40
CA ILE A 62 3.80 12.53 -1.27
C ILE A 62 3.42 11.76 0.00
N MET A 63 2.62 10.71 -0.12
CA MET A 63 2.17 9.91 1.02
C MET A 63 3.28 9.02 1.59
N LEU A 64 4.25 8.61 0.79
CA LEU A 64 5.30 7.67 1.19
C LEU A 64 6.11 8.13 2.43
N PRO A 65 6.68 9.36 2.50
CA PRO A 65 7.40 9.82 3.68
C PRO A 65 6.52 9.86 4.94
N ILE A 66 5.24 10.21 4.80
CA ILE A 66 4.28 10.21 5.91
C ILE A 66 4.08 8.77 6.43
N MET A 67 3.94 7.81 5.52
CA MET A 67 3.81 6.41 5.87
C MET A 67 5.05 5.88 6.58
N ILE A 68 6.26 6.28 6.18
CA ILE A 68 7.51 5.87 6.83
C ILE A 68 7.56 6.37 8.27
N VAL A 69 7.20 7.61 8.54
CA VAL A 69 7.13 8.14 9.91
C VAL A 69 6.13 7.35 10.76
N GLN A 70 4.96 7.05 10.20
CA GLN A 70 3.95 6.22 10.88
C GLN A 70 4.44 4.78 11.09
N ASP A 71 5.20 4.22 10.14
CA ASP A 71 5.78 2.89 10.26
C ASP A 71 6.81 2.81 11.39
N LEU A 72 7.66 3.83 11.55
CA LEU A 72 8.62 3.89 12.67
C LEU A 72 7.90 3.86 14.02
N ALA A 73 6.82 4.64 14.17
CA ALA A 73 6.01 4.61 15.37
C ALA A 73 5.37 3.23 15.61
N ALA A 74 4.80 2.62 14.58
CA ALA A 74 4.19 1.29 14.66
C ALA A 74 5.23 0.20 14.99
N LEU A 75 6.41 0.23 14.38
CA LEU A 75 7.50 -0.69 14.68
C LEU A 75 7.95 -0.59 16.13
N TRP A 76 8.05 0.62 16.68
CA TRP A 76 8.42 0.80 18.08
C TRP A 76 7.38 0.22 19.04
N VAL A 77 6.10 0.41 18.75
CA VAL A 77 4.99 -0.10 19.58
C VAL A 77 4.90 -1.63 19.52
N TYR A 78 4.96 -2.22 18.31
CA TYR A 78 4.70 -3.66 18.08
C TYR A 78 5.96 -4.52 17.93
N ARG A 79 7.13 -4.03 18.33
CA ARG A 79 8.44 -4.67 18.14
C ARG A 79 8.60 -6.09 18.74
N LYS A 80 7.72 -6.49 19.67
CA LYS A 80 7.80 -7.78 20.39
C LYS A 80 6.82 -8.83 19.86
N ASP A 81 5.79 -8.42 19.14
CA ASP A 81 4.67 -9.27 18.78
C ASP A 81 4.59 -9.46 17.27
N TRP A 82 5.36 -10.37 16.71
CA TRP A 82 5.36 -10.63 15.28
C TRP A 82 5.68 -12.08 14.92
N ASN A 83 5.29 -12.54 13.73
CA ASN A 83 5.54 -13.87 13.22
C ASN A 83 6.62 -13.87 12.14
N GLY A 84 7.83 -14.33 12.50
CA GLY A 84 8.99 -14.35 11.61
C GLY A 84 8.83 -15.26 10.40
N ARG A 85 8.09 -16.37 10.50
CA ARG A 85 7.87 -17.30 9.39
C ARG A 85 7.05 -16.63 8.27
N ILE A 86 5.99 -15.93 8.63
CA ILE A 86 5.15 -15.22 7.67
C ILE A 86 5.95 -14.13 6.97
N LEU A 87 6.73 -13.35 7.71
CA LEU A 87 7.58 -12.30 7.15
C LEU A 87 8.64 -12.89 6.21
N ALA A 88 9.30 -13.97 6.60
CA ALA A 88 10.33 -14.64 5.79
C ALA A 88 9.78 -15.18 4.46
N ILE A 89 8.49 -15.53 4.40
CA ILE A 89 7.83 -16.01 3.17
C ILE A 89 7.33 -14.82 2.32
N MET A 90 6.71 -13.83 2.94
CA MET A 90 6.01 -12.76 2.20
C MET A 90 6.94 -11.62 1.75
N ILE A 91 8.01 -11.30 2.50
CA ILE A 91 8.93 -10.21 2.15
C ILE A 91 9.65 -10.46 0.82
N PRO A 92 10.23 -11.65 0.54
CA PRO A 92 10.82 -11.94 -0.77
C PRO A 92 9.80 -11.79 -1.92
N GLY A 93 8.57 -12.27 -1.71
CA GLY A 93 7.49 -12.06 -2.66
C GLY A 93 7.22 -10.57 -2.88
N SER A 94 7.09 -9.79 -1.82
CA SER A 94 6.82 -8.35 -1.92
C SER A 94 7.92 -7.59 -2.66
N LEU A 95 9.18 -7.98 -2.51
CA LEU A 95 10.30 -7.42 -3.26
C LEU A 95 10.10 -7.62 -4.77
N ILE A 96 9.74 -8.84 -5.19
CA ILE A 96 9.43 -9.14 -6.60
C ILE A 96 8.29 -8.23 -7.08
N GLY A 97 7.23 -8.09 -6.28
CA GLY A 97 6.08 -7.25 -6.61
C GLY A 97 6.43 -5.76 -6.73
N VAL A 98 7.25 -5.22 -5.84
CA VAL A 98 7.73 -3.83 -5.88
C VAL A 98 8.58 -3.59 -7.14
N CYS A 99 9.53 -4.49 -7.45
CA CYS A 99 10.35 -4.39 -8.65
C CYS A 99 9.51 -4.44 -9.94
N ALA A 100 8.52 -5.33 -9.99
CA ALA A 100 7.59 -5.42 -11.12
C ALA A 100 6.76 -4.14 -11.28
N ALA A 101 6.29 -3.56 -10.16
CA ALA A 101 5.55 -2.30 -10.16
C ALA A 101 6.40 -1.13 -10.70
N TRP A 102 7.67 -1.03 -10.30
CA TRP A 102 8.57 0.00 -10.83
C TRP A 102 8.83 -0.15 -12.32
N ALA A 103 9.12 -1.36 -12.77
CA ALA A 103 9.32 -1.63 -14.18
C ALA A 103 8.09 -1.24 -15.02
N LEU A 104 6.89 -1.44 -14.47
CA LEU A 104 5.64 -1.11 -15.15
C LEU A 104 5.29 0.37 -15.05
N ALA A 105 5.55 1.02 -13.92
CA ALA A 105 5.18 2.42 -13.67
C ALA A 105 5.72 3.39 -14.72
N ALA A 106 6.90 3.10 -15.29
CA ALA A 106 7.50 3.90 -16.36
C ALA A 106 6.71 3.84 -17.70
N HIS A 107 5.83 2.87 -17.87
CA HIS A 107 5.11 2.61 -19.13
C HIS A 107 3.59 2.79 -19.00
N VAL A 108 3.07 3.06 -17.81
CA VAL A 108 1.63 3.15 -17.54
C VAL A 108 1.18 4.59 -17.44
N SER A 109 0.09 4.92 -18.13
CA SER A 109 -0.52 6.26 -18.07
C SER A 109 -1.29 6.45 -16.76
N ASP A 110 -1.40 7.70 -16.29
CA ASP A 110 -2.21 8.07 -15.11
C ASP A 110 -3.68 7.58 -15.22
N ALA A 111 -4.24 7.60 -16.43
CA ALA A 111 -5.59 7.09 -16.67
C ALA A 111 -5.70 5.59 -16.37
N ALA A 112 -4.71 4.79 -16.80
CA ALA A 112 -4.68 3.36 -16.52
C ALA A 112 -4.51 3.07 -15.03
N VAL A 113 -3.68 3.86 -14.33
CA VAL A 113 -3.52 3.76 -12.86
C VAL A 113 -4.84 4.08 -12.15
N ARG A 114 -5.56 5.13 -12.56
CA ARG A 114 -6.87 5.47 -11.98
C ARG A 114 -7.90 4.35 -12.18
N VAL A 115 -7.97 3.78 -13.37
CA VAL A 115 -8.85 2.64 -13.66
C VAL A 115 -8.46 1.43 -12.80
N PHE A 116 -7.17 1.13 -12.69
CA PHE A 116 -6.68 0.04 -11.85
C PHE A 116 -7.06 0.24 -10.38
N ILE A 117 -6.87 1.45 -9.82
CA ILE A 117 -7.26 1.80 -8.45
C ILE A 117 -8.77 1.60 -8.27
N ALA A 118 -9.60 2.09 -9.20
CA ALA A 118 -11.05 1.98 -9.13
C ALA A 118 -11.51 0.53 -9.15
N VAL A 119 -11.04 -0.26 -10.11
CA VAL A 119 -11.39 -1.69 -10.25
C VAL A 119 -10.91 -2.47 -9.03
N PHE A 120 -9.67 -2.25 -8.58
CA PHE A 120 -9.13 -2.93 -7.42
C PHE A 120 -9.90 -2.59 -6.13
N THR A 121 -10.25 -1.32 -5.94
CA THR A 121 -11.05 -0.88 -4.78
C THR A 121 -12.45 -1.49 -4.79
N LEU A 122 -13.12 -1.50 -5.95
CA LEU A 122 -14.43 -2.13 -6.11
C LEU A 122 -14.37 -3.64 -5.84
N ALA A 123 -13.39 -4.32 -6.41
CA ALA A 123 -13.18 -5.75 -6.19
C ALA A 123 -12.93 -6.05 -4.71
N PHE A 124 -12.13 -5.23 -4.03
CA PHE A 124 -11.85 -5.39 -2.61
C PHE A 124 -13.09 -5.13 -1.74
N VAL A 125 -13.84 -4.06 -2.00
CA VAL A 125 -15.09 -3.77 -1.26
C VAL A 125 -16.10 -4.90 -1.45
N THR A 126 -16.30 -5.36 -2.69
CA THR A 126 -17.18 -6.48 -3.01
C THR A 126 -16.73 -7.75 -2.29
N TYR A 127 -15.42 -8.04 -2.32
CA TYR A 127 -14.85 -9.18 -1.62
C TYR A 127 -15.09 -9.11 -0.10
N ASN A 128 -14.89 -7.94 0.52
CA ASN A 128 -15.14 -7.76 1.97
C ASN A 128 -16.63 -7.89 2.34
N TRP A 129 -17.54 -7.52 1.45
CA TRP A 129 -18.97 -7.65 1.69
C TRP A 129 -19.48 -9.08 1.54
N ILE A 130 -18.93 -9.83 0.57
CA ILE A 130 -19.41 -11.16 0.21
C ILE A 130 -18.53 -12.27 0.81
N GLY A 131 -17.24 -11.99 1.05
CA GLY A 131 -16.20 -12.97 1.31
C GLY A 131 -15.85 -13.33 2.75
N PRO A 132 -16.04 -12.48 3.80
CA PRO A 132 -15.42 -12.71 5.12
C PRO A 132 -15.76 -14.02 5.79
N ALA A 133 -16.96 -14.56 5.54
CA ALA A 133 -17.43 -15.79 6.14
C ALA A 133 -16.74 -17.06 5.57
N ARG A 134 -16.14 -16.99 4.38
CA ARG A 134 -15.47 -18.14 3.75
C ARG A 134 -13.98 -18.24 4.09
N VAL A 135 -13.27 -17.12 4.12
CA VAL A 135 -11.82 -17.12 4.39
C VAL A 135 -11.49 -17.45 5.84
N ALA A 136 -12.35 -17.06 6.78
CA ALA A 136 -12.21 -17.43 8.18
C ALA A 136 -12.43 -18.93 8.46
N ARG A 137 -12.89 -19.68 7.49
CA ARG A 137 -13.29 -21.09 7.68
C ARG A 137 -12.23 -22.11 7.26
N GLU A 138 -11.28 -21.74 6.44
CA GLU A 138 -10.22 -22.64 6.00
C GLU A 138 -8.90 -22.25 6.67
N ALA A 139 -8.61 -22.88 7.81
CA ALA A 139 -7.27 -22.86 8.39
C ALA A 139 -6.30 -23.54 7.40
N GLY A 140 -5.78 -22.77 6.47
CA GLY A 140 -4.76 -23.23 5.53
C GLY A 140 -3.40 -23.26 6.21
N SER A 141 -2.67 -24.36 6.10
CA SER A 141 -1.26 -24.35 6.46
C SER A 141 -0.53 -23.27 5.64
N ALA A 142 0.38 -22.50 6.29
CA ALA A 142 1.16 -21.47 5.62
C ALA A 142 1.98 -22.08 4.45
N SER A 143 1.39 -22.12 3.26
CA SER A 143 2.08 -22.60 2.07
C SER A 143 3.08 -21.54 1.60
N VAL A 144 4.32 -21.95 1.39
CA VAL A 144 5.39 -21.04 0.93
C VAL A 144 5.04 -20.43 -0.43
N PRO A 145 4.58 -21.21 -1.46
CA PRO A 145 4.21 -20.63 -2.75
C PRO A 145 3.06 -19.61 -2.65
N GLY A 146 2.04 -19.92 -1.82
CA GLY A 146 0.93 -19.00 -1.58
C GLY A 146 1.39 -17.69 -0.93
N GLY A 147 2.27 -17.77 0.09
CA GLY A 147 2.78 -16.59 0.77
C GLY A 147 3.67 -15.72 -0.14
N VAL A 148 4.50 -16.32 -0.99
CA VAL A 148 5.29 -15.59 -2.00
C VAL A 148 4.37 -14.90 -3.01
N PHE A 149 3.35 -15.60 -3.53
CA PHE A 149 2.38 -15.05 -4.48
C PHE A 149 1.61 -13.85 -3.89
N TRP A 150 1.01 -14.04 -2.70
CA TRP A 150 0.26 -12.97 -2.03
C TRP A 150 1.16 -11.83 -1.58
N GLY A 151 2.41 -12.12 -1.20
CA GLY A 151 3.44 -11.13 -0.92
C GLY A 151 3.76 -10.29 -2.15
N ALA A 152 3.96 -10.93 -3.32
CA ALA A 152 4.23 -10.25 -4.58
C ALA A 152 3.05 -9.35 -5.00
N LEU A 153 1.83 -9.86 -4.92
CA LEU A 153 0.64 -9.08 -5.22
C LEU A 153 0.48 -7.90 -4.26
N SER A 154 0.77 -8.11 -2.96
CA SER A 154 0.75 -7.04 -1.96
C SER A 154 1.80 -5.96 -2.22
N GLY A 155 3.05 -6.33 -2.54
CA GLY A 155 4.10 -5.40 -2.90
C GLY A 155 3.77 -4.59 -4.16
N PHE A 156 3.25 -5.25 -5.19
CA PHE A 156 2.83 -4.62 -6.44
C PHE A 156 1.71 -3.60 -6.22
N THR A 157 0.60 -4.02 -5.61
CA THR A 157 -0.55 -3.14 -5.37
C THR A 157 -0.23 -2.03 -4.37
N SER A 158 0.64 -2.31 -3.39
CA SER A 158 1.15 -1.30 -2.46
C SER A 158 1.95 -0.21 -3.16
N THR A 159 2.70 -0.54 -4.19
CA THR A 159 3.52 0.43 -4.94
C THR A 159 2.68 1.27 -5.89
N ILE A 160 1.77 0.65 -6.65
CA ILE A 160 0.95 1.35 -7.66
C ILE A 160 -0.16 2.18 -7.03
N CYS A 161 -0.88 1.63 -6.03
CA CYS A 161 -2.10 2.25 -5.50
C CYS A 161 -2.17 2.31 -3.97
N GLN A 162 -1.06 2.10 -3.27
CA GLN A 162 -0.99 2.08 -1.79
C GLN A 162 -1.98 1.09 -1.14
N ALA A 163 -2.46 0.10 -1.90
CA ALA A 163 -3.47 -0.87 -1.49
C ALA A 163 -2.90 -2.29 -1.33
N GLY A 164 -1.79 -2.42 -0.62
CA GLY A 164 -1.17 -3.72 -0.35
C GLY A 164 -1.89 -4.57 0.70
N ALA A 165 -2.76 -3.97 1.52
CA ALA A 165 -3.40 -4.68 2.63
C ALA A 165 -4.35 -5.81 2.20
N PRO A 166 -5.19 -5.69 1.15
CA PRO A 166 -6.05 -6.79 0.74
C PRO A 166 -5.31 -8.10 0.41
N PRO A 167 -4.32 -8.10 -0.51
CA PRO A 167 -3.58 -9.31 -0.80
C PRO A 167 -2.83 -9.87 0.42
N TYR A 168 -2.27 -9.00 1.26
CA TYR A 168 -1.65 -9.38 2.52
C TYR A 168 -2.64 -10.12 3.44
N GLN A 169 -3.83 -9.56 3.62
CA GLN A 169 -4.87 -10.13 4.49
C GLN A 169 -5.38 -11.48 3.97
N MET A 170 -5.48 -11.67 2.65
CA MET A 170 -5.89 -12.95 2.06
C MET A 170 -5.01 -14.11 2.55
N TYR A 171 -3.73 -13.89 2.73
CA TYR A 171 -2.83 -14.90 3.24
C TYR A 171 -2.76 -14.95 4.76
N VAL A 172 -2.63 -13.79 5.42
CA VAL A 172 -2.33 -13.76 6.86
C VAL A 172 -3.56 -14.05 7.72
N LEU A 173 -4.78 -13.68 7.28
CA LEU A 173 -6.00 -13.99 8.03
C LEU A 173 -6.25 -15.50 8.12
N SER A 174 -5.87 -16.28 7.10
CA SER A 174 -5.98 -17.74 7.14
C SER A 174 -5.04 -18.41 8.15
N GLN A 175 -4.06 -17.68 8.69
CA GLN A 175 -3.11 -18.19 9.66
C GLN A 175 -3.58 -18.09 11.13
N HIS A 176 -4.76 -17.50 11.37
CA HIS A 176 -5.37 -17.37 12.71
C HIS A 176 -4.44 -16.82 13.80
N LEU A 177 -3.65 -15.82 13.49
CA LEU A 177 -2.73 -15.18 14.44
C LEU A 177 -3.49 -14.50 15.60
N ALA A 178 -2.88 -14.47 16.78
CA ALA A 178 -3.35 -13.62 17.86
C ALA A 178 -3.36 -12.16 17.42
N LYS A 179 -4.32 -11.35 17.91
CA LYS A 179 -4.53 -9.96 17.46
C LYS A 179 -3.25 -9.12 17.46
N MET A 180 -2.47 -9.17 18.55
CA MET A 180 -1.22 -8.40 18.66
C MET A 180 -0.17 -8.89 17.67
N THR A 181 -0.02 -10.21 17.50
CA THR A 181 0.90 -10.80 16.52
C THR A 181 0.49 -10.44 15.09
N PHE A 182 -0.81 -10.41 14.79
CA PHE A 182 -1.31 -9.95 13.48
C PHE A 182 -0.92 -8.50 13.22
N VAL A 183 -1.20 -7.60 14.17
CA VAL A 183 -0.89 -6.16 14.01
C VAL A 183 0.61 -5.93 13.90
N GLY A 184 1.41 -6.58 14.76
CA GLY A 184 2.88 -6.46 14.73
C GLY A 184 3.50 -7.02 13.43
N THR A 185 3.02 -8.19 12.97
CA THR A 185 3.45 -8.74 11.67
C THR A 185 3.10 -7.82 10.52
N THR A 186 1.89 -7.24 10.55
CA THR A 186 1.42 -6.27 9.57
C THR A 186 2.29 -5.01 9.56
N ALA A 187 2.59 -4.46 10.74
CA ALA A 187 3.43 -3.27 10.88
C ALA A 187 4.83 -3.49 10.29
N ILE A 188 5.49 -4.60 10.63
CA ILE A 188 6.83 -4.92 10.13
C ILE A 188 6.80 -5.17 8.62
N PHE A 189 5.81 -5.90 8.12
CA PHE A 189 5.67 -6.18 6.68
C PHE A 189 5.55 -4.89 5.88
N PHE A 190 4.60 -4.01 6.22
CA PHE A 190 4.40 -2.77 5.48
C PHE A 190 5.50 -1.74 5.69
N ALA A 191 6.13 -1.68 6.87
CA ALA A 191 7.34 -0.90 7.07
C ALA A 191 8.42 -1.35 6.08
N THR A 192 8.69 -2.65 5.97
CA THR A 192 9.68 -3.19 5.03
C THR A 192 9.32 -2.85 3.58
N VAL A 193 8.05 -3.04 3.18
CA VAL A 193 7.59 -2.71 1.82
C VAL A 193 7.74 -1.22 1.52
N ASN A 194 7.41 -0.33 2.46
CA ASN A 194 7.55 1.10 2.27
C ASN A 194 9.02 1.53 2.18
N TRP A 195 9.91 0.90 2.94
CA TRP A 195 11.35 1.12 2.80
C TRP A 195 11.89 0.62 1.46
N LEU A 196 11.42 -0.53 0.97
CA LEU A 196 11.80 -1.03 -0.35
C LEU A 196 11.40 -0.08 -1.48
N LYS A 197 10.32 0.66 -1.34
CA LYS A 197 9.87 1.66 -2.33
C LYS A 197 10.74 2.91 -2.37
N LEU A 198 11.60 3.16 -1.39
CA LEU A 198 12.52 4.31 -1.39
C LEU A 198 13.71 4.10 -2.31
N VAL A 199 14.01 2.86 -2.66
CA VAL A 199 15.11 2.53 -3.58
C VAL A 199 14.52 2.55 -4.99
N PRO A 200 14.86 3.54 -5.83
CA PRO A 200 14.39 3.61 -7.21
C PRO A 200 15.10 2.58 -8.09
#